data_bd78941ceab93c5a4e454b56a68be7a5
#
_entry.id   bd78941ceab93c5a4e454b56a68be7a5
#
_cell.length_a   1.000
_cell.length_b   1.000
_cell.length_c   1.000
_cell.angle_alpha   90.00
_cell.angle_beta   90.00
_cell.angle_gamma   90.00
#
_symmetry.space_group_name_H-M   'P 1'
#
loop_
_entity.id
_entity.type
_entity.pdbx_description
1 polymer ?
#
loop_
_entity_poly.entity_id
_entity_poly.type
_entity_poly.pdbx_seq_one_letter_code
_entity_poly.pdbx_strand_id
1 'polypeptide(L)'
;DGSAGKILPIEHTRRPEHGAPVFTVGGHYQARGWTEWTQGFQFGAALLQFDATGAEEFLDLGRARTLDRMSSHLTHMGVHDHGFNNVSTYGNLWRLAKERRIDASDWETRFYELALKVSGAVQARRWTRLPAGGFIHSFNGAHSLFVDTMRSLRALALGHVLGQRLMEEQDVSVSLLDRLLDHAHATAQ
;
A
#
# COMPACT_ATOMS: atom_id res chain seq x y z
N ASP A 1 10.57 24.74 2.73
CA ASP A 1 10.26 23.33 2.82
C ASP A 1 9.04 23.02 3.69
N GLY A 2 7.83 23.27 3.12
CA GLY A 2 6.59 23.14 3.87
C GLY A 2 6.22 21.71 4.27
N SER A 3 6.68 20.68 3.56
CA SER A 3 6.36 19.27 3.86
C SER A 3 7.17 18.71 5.02
N ALA A 4 8.48 18.99 5.07
CA ALA A 4 9.35 18.59 6.16
C ALA A 4 8.84 19.11 7.52
N GLY A 5 8.43 20.40 7.56
CA GLY A 5 7.85 21.04 8.73
C GLY A 5 6.49 20.48 9.18
N LYS A 6 5.90 19.54 8.45
CA LYS A 6 4.65 18.84 8.81
C LYS A 6 4.86 17.37 9.16
N ILE A 7 5.77 16.68 8.47
CA ILE A 7 6.03 15.25 8.67
C ILE A 7 6.51 14.98 10.10
N LEU A 8 7.57 15.65 10.55
CA LEU A 8 8.15 15.45 11.88
C LEU A 8 7.19 15.81 13.01
N PRO A 9 6.49 16.97 13.01
CA PRO A 9 5.49 17.27 14.04
C PRO A 9 4.35 16.25 14.10
N ILE A 10 3.86 15.73 12.95
CA ILE A 10 2.85 14.68 12.96
C ILE A 10 3.39 13.43 13.67
N GLU A 11 4.61 13.03 13.37
CA GLU A 11 5.24 11.86 14.01
C GLU A 11 5.45 12.06 15.52
N HIS A 12 5.91 13.25 15.95
CA HIS A 12 6.20 13.55 17.35
C HIS A 12 4.94 13.79 18.21
N THR A 13 3.87 14.29 17.60
CA THR A 13 2.65 14.65 18.35
C THR A 13 1.61 13.55 18.36
N ARG A 14 1.64 12.66 17.38
CA ARG A 14 0.68 11.55 17.32
C ARG A 14 1.20 10.35 18.09
N ARG A 15 0.33 9.87 18.97
CA ARG A 15 0.56 8.60 19.66
C ARG A 15 0.08 7.45 18.76
N PRO A 16 0.87 6.39 18.59
CA PRO A 16 0.52 5.25 17.73
C PRO A 16 -0.83 4.62 18.05
N GLU A 17 -1.20 4.62 19.33
CA GLU A 17 -2.49 4.10 19.82
C GLU A 17 -3.71 4.91 19.34
N HIS A 18 -3.50 6.11 18.83
CA HIS A 18 -4.56 6.95 18.27
C HIS A 18 -4.83 6.70 16.78
N GLY A 19 -4.17 5.71 16.18
CA GLY A 19 -4.32 5.35 14.77
C GLY A 19 -3.72 6.39 13.80
N ALA A 20 -3.92 6.20 12.50
CA ALA A 20 -3.41 7.10 11.47
C ALA A 20 -4.27 8.35 11.29
N PRO A 21 -3.68 9.52 10.96
CA PRO A 21 -4.42 10.76 10.72
C PRO A 21 -5.25 10.63 9.43
N VAL A 22 -6.55 10.86 9.52
CA VAL A 22 -7.47 10.75 8.37
C VAL A 22 -8.08 12.10 8.01
N PHE A 23 -8.51 12.87 9.02
CA PHE A 23 -9.17 14.17 8.83
C PHE A 23 -8.87 15.09 10.02
N THR A 24 -9.31 16.34 9.95
CA THR A 24 -9.11 17.31 11.02
C THR A 24 -10.44 17.78 11.62
N VAL A 25 -10.46 17.96 12.95
CA VAL A 25 -11.56 18.58 13.69
C VAL A 25 -10.96 19.65 14.59
N GLY A 26 -11.41 20.88 14.45
CA GLY A 26 -10.88 22.00 15.24
C GLY A 26 -9.36 22.19 15.08
N GLY A 27 -8.80 21.91 13.90
CA GLY A 27 -7.35 22.00 13.64
C GLY A 27 -6.51 20.82 14.14
N HIS A 28 -7.11 19.81 14.75
CA HIS A 28 -6.43 18.62 15.26
C HIS A 28 -6.74 17.40 14.42
N TYR A 29 -5.73 16.57 14.13
CA TYR A 29 -5.90 15.31 13.39
C TYR A 29 -6.72 14.30 14.19
N GLN A 30 -7.64 13.65 13.52
CA GLN A 30 -8.46 12.54 14.02
C GLN A 30 -8.20 11.28 13.21
N ALA A 31 -8.28 10.13 13.88
CA ALA A 31 -8.18 8.82 13.24
C ALA A 31 -9.57 8.22 13.00
N ARG A 32 -9.63 7.25 12.08
CA ARG A 32 -10.77 6.37 11.88
C ARG A 32 -10.29 4.92 11.88
N GLY A 33 -10.44 4.25 12.99
CA GLY A 33 -10.33 2.82 13.25
C GLY A 33 -9.67 1.96 12.16
N TRP A 34 -10.34 0.93 11.76
CA TRP A 34 -9.86 -0.10 10.83
C TRP A 34 -9.59 0.37 9.39
N THR A 35 -10.06 1.56 9.00
CA THR A 35 -9.86 2.13 7.67
C THR A 35 -8.57 2.94 7.56
N GLU A 36 -7.49 2.52 8.19
CA GLU A 36 -6.23 3.27 8.25
C GLU A 36 -5.46 3.29 6.90
N TRP A 37 -6.16 3.51 5.79
CA TRP A 37 -5.57 3.67 4.46
C TRP A 37 -4.59 4.84 4.35
N THR A 38 -4.70 5.82 5.25
CA THR A 38 -3.80 6.97 5.32
C THR A 38 -2.44 6.66 5.96
N GLN A 39 -2.29 5.54 6.66
CA GLN A 39 -1.05 5.19 7.32
C GLN A 39 0.10 4.98 6.33
N GLY A 40 -0.18 4.37 5.18
CA GLY A 40 0.79 4.26 4.11
C GLY A 40 1.25 5.60 3.56
N PHE A 41 0.37 6.58 3.49
CA PHE A 41 0.75 7.94 3.08
C PHE A 41 1.54 8.67 4.17
N GLN A 42 1.20 8.49 5.44
CA GLN A 42 1.95 9.08 6.54
C GLN A 42 3.43 8.68 6.48
N PHE A 43 3.72 7.40 6.38
CA PHE A 43 5.10 6.90 6.34
C PHE A 43 5.73 7.04 4.95
N GLY A 44 4.95 6.86 3.89
CA GLY A 44 5.38 7.09 2.51
C GLY A 44 5.76 8.53 2.23
N ALA A 45 5.14 9.51 2.89
CA ALA A 45 5.51 10.92 2.76
C ALA A 45 6.94 11.19 3.27
N ALA A 46 7.38 10.51 4.32
CA ALA A 46 8.76 10.59 4.78
C ALA A 46 9.73 10.05 3.70
N LEU A 47 9.45 8.90 3.11
CA LEU A 47 10.26 8.32 2.04
C LEU A 47 10.33 9.24 0.80
N LEU A 48 9.22 9.87 0.44
CA LEU A 48 9.18 10.85 -0.67
C LEU A 48 9.91 12.15 -0.32
N GLN A 49 9.89 12.57 0.95
CA GLN A 49 10.66 13.72 1.41
C GLN A 49 12.16 13.45 1.32
N PHE A 50 12.60 12.25 1.74
CA PHE A 50 13.99 11.81 1.51
C PHE A 50 14.33 11.81 0.01
N ASP A 51 13.47 11.21 -0.81
CA ASP A 51 13.67 11.12 -2.26
C ASP A 51 13.88 12.51 -2.91
N ALA A 52 13.16 13.51 -2.42
CA ALA A 52 13.25 14.89 -2.93
C ALA A 52 14.45 15.69 -2.39
N THR A 53 14.94 15.39 -1.19
CA THR A 53 15.90 16.25 -0.47
C THR A 53 17.22 15.56 -0.12
N GLY A 54 17.28 14.24 -0.08
CA GLY A 54 18.41 13.47 0.42
C GLY A 54 18.60 13.53 1.95
N ALA A 55 17.64 14.08 2.71
CA ALA A 55 17.76 14.21 4.15
C ALA A 55 17.48 12.85 4.84
N GLU A 56 18.54 12.22 5.37
CA GLU A 56 18.54 10.86 5.91
C GLU A 56 17.53 10.64 7.05
N GLU A 57 17.25 11.66 7.85
CA GLU A 57 16.26 11.58 8.94
C GLU A 57 14.87 11.11 8.44
N PHE A 58 14.49 11.47 7.21
CA PHE A 58 13.23 11.05 6.62
C PHE A 58 13.28 9.62 6.07
N LEU A 59 14.45 9.16 5.60
CA LEU A 59 14.65 7.78 5.23
C LEU A 59 14.55 6.88 6.45
N ASP A 60 15.28 7.22 7.52
CA ASP A 60 15.28 6.46 8.76
C ASP A 60 13.88 6.35 9.35
N LEU A 61 13.16 7.47 9.41
CA LEU A 61 11.77 7.51 9.86
C LEU A 61 10.86 6.62 8.99
N GLY A 62 10.87 6.82 7.68
CA GLY A 62 10.01 6.09 6.76
C GLY A 62 10.30 4.59 6.75
N ARG A 63 11.59 4.20 6.78
CA ARG A 63 12.04 2.80 6.85
C ARG A 63 11.60 2.16 8.17
N ALA A 64 11.92 2.76 9.30
CA ALA A 64 11.57 2.22 10.61
C ALA A 64 10.04 2.04 10.73
N ARG A 65 9.26 3.05 10.39
CA ARG A 65 7.79 2.98 10.50
C ARG A 65 7.17 1.99 9.51
N THR A 66 7.75 1.82 8.33
CA THR A 66 7.31 0.77 7.40
C THR A 66 7.49 -0.61 8.02
N LEU A 67 8.66 -0.91 8.58
CA LEU A 67 8.95 -2.20 9.19
C LEU A 67 8.12 -2.46 10.45
N ASP A 68 7.98 -1.45 11.32
CA ASP A 68 7.30 -1.60 12.61
C ASP A 68 5.77 -1.62 12.50
N ARG A 69 5.18 -0.94 11.50
CA ARG A 69 3.75 -0.63 11.50
C ARG A 69 2.99 -1.19 10.30
N MET A 70 3.66 -1.44 9.15
CA MET A 70 2.95 -1.77 7.93
C MET A 70 2.75 -3.25 7.69
N SER A 71 3.30 -4.14 8.52
CA SER A 71 3.20 -5.59 8.33
C SER A 71 1.75 -6.10 8.33
N SER A 72 0.88 -5.56 9.19
CA SER A 72 -0.53 -5.92 9.24
C SER A 72 -1.29 -5.59 7.96
N HIS A 73 -0.87 -4.54 7.24
CA HIS A 73 -1.47 -4.14 5.98
C HIS A 73 -1.16 -5.08 4.81
N LEU A 74 -0.09 -5.90 4.92
CA LEU A 74 0.25 -6.88 3.88
C LEU A 74 -0.83 -7.96 3.75
N THR A 75 -1.44 -8.34 4.87
CA THR A 75 -2.42 -9.43 4.95
C THR A 75 -3.83 -8.97 5.25
N HIS A 76 -4.08 -7.65 5.23
CA HIS A 76 -5.39 -7.09 5.59
C HIS A 76 -6.43 -7.36 4.50
N MET A 77 -7.22 -8.42 4.68
CA MET A 77 -8.27 -8.82 3.73
C MET A 77 -9.55 -7.97 3.81
N GLY A 78 -9.68 -7.13 4.83
CA GLY A 78 -10.88 -6.32 5.07
C GLY A 78 -11.04 -5.10 4.18
N VAL A 79 -9.97 -4.66 3.50
CA VAL A 79 -9.94 -3.45 2.69
C VAL A 79 -9.27 -3.68 1.33
N HIS A 80 -9.50 -2.77 0.39
CA HIS A 80 -8.89 -2.77 -0.95
C HIS A 80 -7.67 -1.83 -1.06
N ASP A 81 -7.19 -1.27 0.07
CA ASP A 81 -6.23 -0.15 0.13
C ASP A 81 -4.76 -0.56 0.03
N HIS A 82 -4.48 -1.77 -0.47
CA HIS A 82 -3.12 -2.31 -0.56
C HIS A 82 -2.14 -1.42 -1.34
N GLY A 83 -2.62 -0.77 -2.41
CA GLY A 83 -1.80 0.16 -3.17
C GLY A 83 -1.53 1.46 -2.41
N PHE A 84 -2.48 1.94 -1.61
CA PHE A 84 -2.30 3.13 -0.77
C PHE A 84 -1.28 2.87 0.33
N ASN A 85 -1.42 1.75 1.02
CA ASN A 85 -0.57 1.40 2.15
C ASN A 85 0.79 0.85 1.72
N ASN A 86 0.79 -0.23 0.96
CA ASN A 86 2.00 -1.04 0.78
C ASN A 86 2.88 -0.57 -0.39
N VAL A 87 2.28 0.02 -1.45
CA VAL A 87 3.08 0.62 -2.53
C VAL A 87 3.68 1.96 -2.09
N SER A 88 2.98 2.72 -1.24
CA SER A 88 3.52 3.97 -0.71
C SER A 88 4.67 3.77 0.29
N THR A 89 4.78 2.61 0.90
CA THR A 89 5.81 2.25 1.89
C THR A 89 6.82 1.26 1.31
N TYR A 90 6.57 -0.04 1.37
CA TYR A 90 7.47 -1.06 0.80
C TYR A 90 7.79 -0.82 -0.67
N GLY A 91 6.82 -0.33 -1.45
CA GLY A 91 7.03 -0.01 -2.87
C GLY A 91 8.05 1.12 -3.08
N ASN A 92 7.99 2.18 -2.27
CA ASN A 92 8.98 3.26 -2.34
C ASN A 92 10.36 2.79 -1.85
N LEU A 93 10.45 2.01 -0.77
CA LEU A 93 11.73 1.43 -0.32
C LEU A 93 12.34 0.52 -1.38
N TRP A 94 11.55 -0.35 -1.98
CA TRP A 94 11.99 -1.20 -3.08
C TRP A 94 12.49 -0.39 -4.28
N ARG A 95 11.75 0.64 -4.70
CA ARG A 95 12.14 1.52 -5.79
C ARG A 95 13.47 2.22 -5.50
N LEU A 96 13.59 2.85 -4.32
CA LEU A 96 14.81 3.55 -3.92
C LEU A 96 16.03 2.62 -3.87
N ALA A 97 15.85 1.38 -3.39
CA ALA A 97 16.89 0.36 -3.40
C ALA A 97 17.30 -0.04 -4.84
N LYS A 98 16.32 -0.29 -5.72
CA LYS A 98 16.57 -0.63 -7.14
C LYS A 98 17.25 0.51 -7.91
N GLU A 99 16.92 1.74 -7.59
CA GLU A 99 17.53 2.95 -8.15
C GLU A 99 18.89 3.28 -7.50
N ARG A 100 19.33 2.49 -6.50
CA ARG A 100 20.56 2.71 -5.73
C ARG A 100 20.62 4.08 -5.05
N ARG A 101 19.48 4.59 -4.65
CA ARG A 101 19.34 5.86 -3.93
C ARG A 101 19.42 5.69 -2.43
N ILE A 102 19.31 4.47 -1.95
CA ILE A 102 19.51 4.08 -0.55
C ILE A 102 20.47 2.89 -0.51
N ASP A 103 21.23 2.80 0.57
CA ASP A 103 21.96 1.60 0.90
C ASP A 103 20.97 0.54 1.42
N ALA A 104 20.86 -0.53 0.67
CA ALA A 104 19.99 -1.66 0.98
C ALA A 104 20.70 -2.95 0.55
N SER A 105 20.78 -3.89 1.46
CA SER A 105 21.30 -5.23 1.17
C SER A 105 20.40 -5.97 0.19
N ASP A 106 20.94 -7.02 -0.44
CA ASP A 106 20.15 -7.92 -1.28
C ASP A 106 18.99 -8.54 -0.50
N TRP A 107 19.20 -8.82 0.79
CA TRP A 107 18.16 -9.35 1.66
C TRP A 107 17.00 -8.34 1.85
N GLU A 108 17.31 -7.08 2.16
CA GLU A 108 16.30 -6.03 2.32
C GLU A 108 15.51 -5.83 1.03
N THR A 109 16.19 -5.79 -0.11
CA THR A 109 15.53 -5.65 -1.41
C THR A 109 14.57 -6.82 -1.66
N ARG A 110 14.98 -8.06 -1.40
CA ARG A 110 14.12 -9.24 -1.51
C ARG A 110 12.98 -9.25 -0.50
N PHE A 111 13.20 -8.72 0.69
CA PHE A 111 12.16 -8.56 1.70
C PHE A 111 11.06 -7.60 1.21
N TYR A 112 11.44 -6.46 0.64
CA TYR A 112 10.46 -5.53 0.05
C TYR A 112 9.72 -6.16 -1.14
N GLU A 113 10.39 -6.92 -1.97
CA GLU A 113 9.76 -7.68 -3.06
C GLU A 113 8.74 -8.70 -2.53
N LEU A 114 9.09 -9.43 -1.48
CA LEU A 114 8.16 -10.38 -0.85
C LEU A 114 6.94 -9.67 -0.28
N ALA A 115 7.12 -8.54 0.39
CA ALA A 115 6.01 -7.73 0.91
C ALA A 115 5.05 -7.29 -0.21
N LEU A 116 5.58 -6.82 -1.35
CA LEU A 116 4.79 -6.43 -2.51
C LEU A 116 4.06 -7.61 -3.17
N LYS A 117 4.71 -8.78 -3.25
CA LYS A 117 4.10 -10.02 -3.75
C LYS A 117 2.92 -10.45 -2.88
N VAL A 118 3.10 -10.50 -1.56
CA VAL A 118 2.05 -10.83 -0.60
C VAL A 118 0.89 -9.86 -0.72
N SER A 119 1.17 -8.57 -0.71
CA SER A 119 0.16 -7.50 -0.84
C SER A 119 -0.67 -7.64 -2.12
N GLY A 120 -0.02 -7.87 -3.26
CA GLY A 120 -0.71 -8.07 -4.54
C GLY A 120 -1.60 -9.30 -4.55
N ALA A 121 -1.14 -10.42 -3.99
CA ALA A 121 -1.93 -11.66 -3.90
C ALA A 121 -3.14 -11.49 -2.97
N VAL A 122 -2.96 -10.87 -1.80
CA VAL A 122 -4.06 -10.62 -0.86
C VAL A 122 -5.11 -9.69 -1.47
N GLN A 123 -4.71 -8.62 -2.14
CA GLN A 123 -5.66 -7.75 -2.84
C GLN A 123 -6.40 -8.49 -3.95
N ALA A 124 -5.72 -9.31 -4.75
CA ALA A 124 -6.34 -10.10 -5.81
C ALA A 124 -7.41 -11.07 -5.27
N ARG A 125 -7.30 -11.53 -4.02
CA ARG A 125 -8.27 -12.42 -3.37
C ARG A 125 -9.63 -11.75 -3.13
N ARG A 126 -9.69 -10.42 -3.04
CA ARG A 126 -10.93 -9.64 -2.86
C ARG A 126 -11.72 -9.54 -4.17
N TRP A 127 -12.26 -10.63 -4.63
CA TRP A 127 -12.81 -10.72 -5.98
C TRP A 127 -14.30 -10.97 -6.02
N THR A 128 -15.01 -10.17 -6.78
CA THR A 128 -16.41 -10.40 -7.17
C THR A 128 -16.44 -10.79 -8.64
N ARG A 129 -17.01 -11.95 -8.93
CA ARG A 129 -17.19 -12.44 -10.29
C ARG A 129 -18.36 -11.75 -10.96
N LEU A 130 -18.20 -11.41 -12.24
CA LEU A 130 -19.25 -10.99 -13.16
C LEU A 130 -19.39 -12.03 -14.29
N PRO A 131 -20.45 -11.98 -15.10
CA PRO A 131 -20.58 -12.85 -16.28
C PRO A 131 -19.38 -12.78 -17.23
N ALA A 132 -18.73 -11.60 -17.32
CA ALA A 132 -17.47 -11.41 -18.04
C ALA A 132 -16.45 -10.76 -17.10
N GLY A 133 -15.46 -11.54 -16.59
CA GLY A 133 -14.40 -11.05 -15.71
C GLY A 133 -14.83 -10.85 -14.27
N GLY A 134 -14.65 -9.64 -13.74
CA GLY A 134 -14.98 -9.30 -12.35
C GLY A 134 -14.26 -8.06 -11.85
N PHE A 135 -14.31 -7.81 -10.54
CA PHE A 135 -13.65 -6.67 -9.93
C PHE A 135 -13.16 -6.94 -8.49
N ILE A 136 -12.16 -6.18 -8.07
CA ILE A 136 -11.74 -6.11 -6.66
C ILE A 136 -12.79 -5.30 -5.89
N HIS A 137 -13.48 -5.94 -4.94
CA HIS A 137 -14.51 -5.25 -4.17
C HIS A 137 -13.93 -4.40 -3.02
N SER A 138 -14.61 -3.29 -2.73
CA SER A 138 -14.21 -2.38 -1.64
C SER A 138 -14.59 -2.93 -0.25
N PHE A 139 -14.26 -2.16 0.80
CA PHE A 139 -14.62 -2.51 2.18
C PHE A 139 -16.13 -2.58 2.45
N ASN A 140 -16.97 -2.05 1.56
CA ASN A 140 -18.44 -2.08 1.68
C ASN A 140 -19.05 -3.44 1.32
N GLY A 141 -18.26 -4.43 0.94
CA GLY A 141 -18.70 -5.78 0.63
C GLY A 141 -18.60 -6.16 -0.84
N ALA A 142 -18.93 -7.41 -1.13
CA ALA A 142 -18.70 -8.03 -2.44
C ALA A 142 -19.42 -7.34 -3.62
N HIS A 143 -20.47 -6.57 -3.36
CA HIS A 143 -21.23 -5.83 -4.38
C HIS A 143 -20.61 -4.46 -4.71
N SER A 144 -19.62 -4.00 -3.94
CA SER A 144 -19.13 -2.64 -4.03
C SER A 144 -17.94 -2.52 -4.99
N LEU A 145 -18.22 -2.09 -6.21
CA LEU A 145 -17.23 -1.55 -7.13
C LEU A 145 -16.98 -0.09 -6.76
N PHE A 146 -15.73 0.26 -6.45
CA PHE A 146 -15.35 1.60 -6.01
C PHE A 146 -14.17 2.11 -6.82
N VAL A 147 -14.32 3.28 -7.45
CA VAL A 147 -13.36 3.82 -8.41
C VAL A 147 -11.96 4.06 -7.83
N ASP A 148 -11.84 4.37 -6.54
CA ASP A 148 -10.54 4.60 -5.91
C ASP A 148 -9.66 3.34 -5.86
N THR A 149 -10.26 2.15 -5.97
CA THR A 149 -9.53 0.89 -6.10
C THR A 149 -8.56 0.91 -7.28
N MET A 150 -8.83 1.70 -8.33
CA MET A 150 -7.92 1.88 -9.47
C MET A 150 -6.51 2.28 -9.02
N ARG A 151 -6.37 3.11 -7.99
CA ARG A 151 -5.05 3.47 -7.44
C ARG A 151 -4.37 2.32 -6.72
N SER A 152 -5.16 1.43 -6.13
CA SER A 152 -4.68 0.24 -5.43
C SER A 152 -4.26 -0.88 -6.38
N LEU A 153 -4.70 -0.88 -7.64
CA LEU A 153 -4.28 -1.86 -8.64
C LEU A 153 -2.76 -1.91 -8.87
N ARG A 154 -2.05 -0.85 -8.49
CA ARG A 154 -0.58 -0.84 -8.51
C ARG A 154 0.03 -1.99 -7.70
N ALA A 155 -0.64 -2.45 -6.64
CA ALA A 155 -0.18 -3.63 -5.87
C ALA A 155 -0.25 -4.90 -6.72
N LEU A 156 -1.30 -5.07 -7.56
CA LEU A 156 -1.41 -6.19 -8.49
C LEU A 156 -0.36 -6.09 -9.60
N ALA A 157 -0.17 -4.88 -10.16
CA ALA A 157 0.82 -4.65 -11.21
C ALA A 157 2.24 -5.00 -10.74
N LEU A 158 2.65 -4.52 -9.58
CA LEU A 158 3.96 -4.83 -8.99
C LEU A 158 4.09 -6.32 -8.66
N GLY A 159 3.07 -6.92 -8.05
CA GLY A 159 3.05 -8.36 -7.79
C GLY A 159 3.23 -9.17 -9.09
N HIS A 160 2.54 -8.81 -10.17
CA HIS A 160 2.69 -9.44 -11.48
C HIS A 160 4.11 -9.31 -12.04
N VAL A 161 4.67 -8.09 -12.06
CA VAL A 161 6.04 -7.82 -12.54
C VAL A 161 7.08 -8.60 -11.74
N LEU A 162 6.85 -8.81 -10.45
CA LEU A 162 7.67 -9.63 -9.57
C LEU A 162 7.41 -11.14 -9.70
N GLY A 163 6.57 -11.57 -10.65
CA GLY A 163 6.29 -12.97 -10.92
C GLY A 163 5.32 -13.64 -9.94
N GLN A 164 4.55 -12.85 -9.16
CA GLN A 164 3.57 -13.39 -8.22
C GLN A 164 2.27 -13.79 -8.92
N ARG A 165 1.69 -14.88 -8.42
CA ARG A 165 0.35 -15.33 -8.75
C ARG A 165 -0.43 -15.57 -7.45
N LEU A 166 -1.75 -15.41 -7.48
CA LEU A 166 -2.59 -15.86 -6.39
C LEU A 166 -2.87 -17.36 -6.58
N MET A 167 -2.58 -18.15 -5.56
CA MET A 167 -2.98 -19.56 -5.50
C MET A 167 -4.30 -19.70 -4.76
N GLU A 168 -5.28 -20.30 -5.40
CA GLU A 168 -6.59 -20.64 -4.83
C GLU A 168 -6.65 -22.15 -4.55
N GLU A 169 -7.78 -22.62 -4.05
CA GLU A 169 -8.01 -24.04 -3.78
C GLU A 169 -7.82 -24.88 -5.05
N GLN A 170 -7.47 -26.17 -4.84
CA GLN A 170 -7.25 -27.15 -5.94
C GLN A 170 -6.16 -26.71 -6.93
N ASP A 171 -5.13 -26.03 -6.43
CA ASP A 171 -3.98 -25.54 -7.23
C ASP A 171 -4.35 -24.58 -8.38
N VAL A 172 -5.51 -23.95 -8.30
CA VAL A 172 -5.91 -22.94 -9.27
C VAL A 172 -5.01 -21.72 -9.12
N SER A 173 -4.30 -21.40 -10.20
CA SER A 173 -3.36 -20.28 -10.28
C SER A 173 -4.00 -19.10 -10.99
N VAL A 174 -4.16 -17.98 -10.28
CA VAL A 174 -4.81 -16.76 -10.79
C VAL A 174 -3.78 -15.69 -11.14
N SER A 175 -3.90 -15.13 -12.34
CA SER A 175 -3.07 -14.02 -12.81
C SER A 175 -3.47 -12.72 -12.10
N LEU A 176 -2.49 -12.02 -11.52
CA LEU A 176 -2.71 -10.69 -10.93
C LEU A 176 -2.96 -9.65 -12.01
N LEU A 177 -2.36 -9.81 -13.20
CA LEU A 177 -2.60 -8.93 -14.34
C LEU A 177 -4.03 -9.03 -14.84
N ASP A 178 -4.56 -10.25 -14.98
CA ASP A 178 -5.94 -10.45 -15.45
C ASP A 178 -6.93 -9.80 -14.45
N ARG A 179 -6.74 -9.99 -13.13
CA ARG A 179 -7.55 -9.33 -12.10
C ARG A 179 -7.48 -7.80 -12.19
N LEU A 180 -6.30 -7.25 -12.50
CA LEU A 180 -6.12 -5.81 -12.70
C LEU A 180 -6.90 -5.33 -13.94
N LEU A 181 -6.73 -6.00 -15.07
CA LEU A 181 -7.37 -5.62 -16.34
C LEU A 181 -8.89 -5.75 -16.27
N ASP A 182 -9.40 -6.84 -15.71
CA ASP A 182 -10.82 -7.05 -15.51
C ASP A 182 -11.44 -5.96 -14.62
N HIS A 183 -10.76 -5.60 -13.50
CA HIS A 183 -11.24 -4.51 -12.63
C HIS A 183 -11.26 -3.17 -13.35
N ALA A 184 -10.20 -2.85 -14.10
CA ALA A 184 -10.12 -1.61 -14.87
C ALA A 184 -11.24 -1.56 -15.92
N HIS A 185 -11.51 -2.68 -16.61
CA HIS A 185 -12.60 -2.79 -17.58
C HIS A 185 -13.97 -2.61 -16.91
N ALA A 186 -14.22 -3.30 -15.79
CA ALA A 186 -15.48 -3.16 -15.04
C ALA A 186 -15.73 -1.75 -14.51
N THR A 187 -14.66 -0.99 -14.20
CA THR A 187 -14.75 0.40 -13.73
C THR A 187 -15.05 1.39 -14.87
N ALA A 188 -14.68 1.03 -16.12
CA ALA A 188 -14.86 1.88 -17.29
C ALA A 188 -16.25 1.75 -17.95
N GLN A 189 -17.05 0.77 -17.55
CA GLN A 189 -18.44 0.55 -18.01
C GLN A 189 -19.46 1.33 -17.17
#